data_d12c2e6089e3e37056ff8dd9b167735e
#
_entry.id   d12c2e6089e3e37056ff8dd9b167735e
#
_cell.length_a   1.000
_cell.length_b   1.000
_cell.length_c   1.000
_cell.angle_alpha   90.00
_cell.angle_beta   90.00
_cell.angle_gamma   90.00
#
_symmetry.space_group_name_H-M   'P 1'
#
loop_
_entity.id
_entity.type
_entity.pdbx_description
1 polymer ?
#
loop_
_entity_poly.entity_id
_entity_poly.type
_entity_poly.pdbx_seq_one_letter_code
_entity_poly.pdbx_strand_id
1 'polypeptide(L)'
;MKKFTITLALSILAVLLVAAPCNAKGKAKHVVLIGLDGWGAYSVPKADIPTIKQLMADGAYTLEKRSALPSSSAINWASMFMGAGPELHGYTQWGSKTPELPSRVLNQHGIFPTIFQLLR
;
A
#
# COMPACT_ATOMS: atom_id res chain seq x y z
N MET A 1 40.18 4.93 -26.06
CA MET A 1 39.67 3.61 -25.62
C MET A 1 39.60 3.45 -24.12
N LYS A 2 40.66 3.66 -23.32
CA LYS A 2 40.66 3.49 -21.86
C LYS A 2 39.56 4.28 -21.08
N LYS A 3 39.31 5.54 -21.48
CA LYS A 3 38.27 6.38 -20.85
C LYS A 3 36.86 5.84 -21.04
N PHE A 4 36.55 5.34 -22.25
CA PHE A 4 35.23 4.74 -22.55
C PHE A 4 34.99 3.47 -21.75
N THR A 5 35.98 2.62 -21.57
CA THR A 5 35.91 1.39 -20.81
C THR A 5 35.67 1.66 -19.31
N ILE A 6 36.31 2.70 -18.75
CA ILE A 6 36.12 3.11 -17.35
C ILE A 6 34.70 3.65 -17.13
N THR A 7 34.20 4.50 -18.05
CA THR A 7 32.83 5.03 -17.93
C THR A 7 31.78 3.93 -18.02
N LEU A 8 31.95 2.97 -18.93
CA LEU A 8 31.05 1.83 -19.06
C LEU A 8 31.09 0.94 -17.80
N ALA A 9 32.25 0.67 -17.26
CA ALA A 9 32.40 -0.12 -16.03
C ALA A 9 31.74 0.57 -14.81
N LEU A 10 31.88 1.89 -14.68
CA LEU A 10 31.23 2.68 -13.63
C LEU A 10 29.71 2.69 -13.78
N SER A 11 29.20 2.78 -15.01
CA SER A 11 27.75 2.72 -15.27
C SER A 11 27.15 1.36 -14.91
N ILE A 12 27.82 0.26 -15.25
CA ILE A 12 27.38 -1.10 -14.90
C ILE A 12 27.42 -1.31 -13.39
N LEU A 13 28.46 -0.81 -12.72
CA LEU A 13 28.55 -0.91 -11.25
C LEU A 13 27.44 -0.12 -10.55
N ALA A 14 27.08 1.08 -11.05
CA ALA A 14 25.99 1.88 -10.54
C ALA A 14 24.63 1.17 -10.70
N VAL A 15 24.37 0.53 -11.85
CA VAL A 15 23.16 -0.25 -12.10
C VAL A 15 23.09 -1.47 -11.18
N LEU A 16 24.19 -2.17 -10.95
CA LEU A 16 24.24 -3.32 -10.04
C LEU A 16 23.99 -2.92 -8.58
N LEU A 17 24.42 -1.75 -8.15
CA LEU A 17 24.18 -1.24 -6.79
C LEU A 17 22.70 -0.86 -6.58
N VAL A 18 22.00 -0.39 -7.61
CA VAL A 18 20.57 -0.05 -7.54
C VAL A 18 19.69 -1.31 -7.64
N ALA A 19 20.19 -2.36 -8.31
CA ALA A 19 19.46 -3.62 -8.51
C ALA A 19 19.67 -4.63 -7.35
N ALA A 20 20.34 -4.26 -6.26
CA ALA A 20 20.46 -5.13 -5.10
C ALA A 20 19.04 -5.45 -4.56
N PRO A 21 18.59 -6.71 -4.54
CA PRO A 21 17.28 -7.05 -4.02
C PRO A 21 17.23 -6.62 -2.57
N CYS A 22 16.31 -5.70 -2.26
CA CYS A 22 16.02 -5.32 -0.88
C CYS A 22 15.34 -6.51 -0.20
N ASN A 23 16.13 -7.46 0.26
CA ASN A 23 15.67 -8.57 1.09
C ASN A 23 15.33 -8.04 2.49
N ALA A 24 14.28 -7.26 2.58
CA ALA A 24 13.64 -6.93 3.83
C ALA A 24 12.97 -8.20 4.37
N LYS A 25 13.76 -9.11 4.92
CA LYS A 25 13.23 -10.18 5.75
C LYS A 25 12.56 -9.51 6.94
N GLY A 26 11.22 -9.47 6.91
CA GLY A 26 10.42 -8.86 7.96
C GLY A 26 10.82 -9.44 9.31
N LYS A 27 11.33 -8.60 10.19
CA LYS A 27 11.67 -8.99 11.57
C LYS A 27 10.45 -9.00 12.48
N ALA A 28 9.30 -8.50 12.01
CA ALA A 28 8.08 -8.43 12.78
C ALA A 28 7.46 -9.83 12.95
N LYS A 29 7.26 -10.24 14.19
CA LYS A 29 6.54 -11.48 14.53
C LYS A 29 5.01 -11.30 14.40
N HIS A 30 4.54 -10.08 14.59
CA HIS A 30 3.13 -9.71 14.52
C HIS A 30 2.99 -8.39 13.77
N VAL A 31 1.92 -8.26 13.00
CA VAL A 31 1.52 -7.03 12.33
C VAL A 31 0.11 -6.71 12.79
N VAL A 32 -0.10 -5.49 13.29
CA VAL A 32 -1.42 -4.99 13.69
C VAL A 32 -1.80 -3.87 12.72
N LEU A 33 -2.89 -4.07 11.98
CA LEU A 33 -3.47 -3.06 11.11
C LEU A 33 -4.65 -2.40 11.83
N ILE A 34 -4.54 -1.12 12.11
CA ILE A 34 -5.61 -0.32 12.72
C ILE A 34 -6.15 0.63 11.68
N GLY A 35 -7.41 0.45 11.30
CA GLY A 35 -8.13 1.35 10.39
C GLY A 35 -9.08 2.27 11.16
N LEU A 36 -8.97 3.57 10.92
CA LEU A 36 -9.85 4.60 11.50
C LEU A 36 -10.63 5.25 10.36
N ASP A 37 -11.90 4.90 10.25
CA ASP A 37 -12.78 5.45 9.22
C ASP A 37 -13.19 6.90 9.56
N GLY A 38 -13.41 7.71 8.54
CA GLY A 38 -13.87 9.09 8.68
C GLY A 38 -12.88 10.07 9.31
N TRP A 39 -11.64 9.65 9.56
CA TRP A 39 -10.64 10.52 10.18
C TRP A 39 -9.75 11.20 9.15
N GLY A 40 -9.94 12.50 9.01
CA GLY A 40 -9.15 13.32 8.06
C GLY A 40 -7.81 13.77 8.65
N ALA A 41 -6.77 13.74 7.83
CA ALA A 41 -5.41 14.15 8.19
C ALA A 41 -5.31 15.57 8.76
N TYR A 42 -6.21 16.46 8.35
CA TYR A 42 -6.29 17.87 8.84
C TYR A 42 -6.58 17.98 10.33
N SER A 43 -7.13 16.93 10.96
CA SER A 43 -7.44 16.91 12.39
C SER A 43 -6.24 16.50 13.25
N VAL A 44 -5.29 15.77 12.70
CA VAL A 44 -4.13 15.22 13.42
C VAL A 44 -3.33 16.28 14.18
N PRO A 45 -2.97 17.45 13.61
CA PRO A 45 -2.23 18.45 14.34
C PRO A 45 -3.06 19.15 15.45
N LYS A 46 -4.39 19.11 15.34
CA LYS A 46 -5.31 19.79 16.25
C LYS A 46 -5.82 18.91 17.39
N ALA A 47 -5.80 17.60 17.21
CA ALA A 47 -6.35 16.66 18.17
C ALA A 47 -5.40 16.40 19.34
N ASP A 48 -5.97 16.12 20.52
CA ASP A 48 -5.23 15.59 21.66
C ASP A 48 -5.11 14.08 21.52
N ILE A 49 -4.04 13.65 20.86
CA ILE A 49 -3.76 12.25 20.47
C ILE A 49 -2.30 11.90 20.79
N PRO A 50 -1.88 11.93 22.05
CA PRO A 50 -0.48 11.78 22.43
C PRO A 50 0.13 10.46 21.95
N THR A 51 -0.60 9.34 22.06
CA THR A 51 -0.13 8.03 21.62
C THR A 51 0.14 7.99 20.12
N ILE A 52 -0.75 8.56 19.29
CA ILE A 52 -0.54 8.59 17.84
C ILE A 52 0.62 9.51 17.47
N LYS A 53 0.74 10.67 18.13
CA LYS A 53 1.88 11.57 17.94
C LYS A 53 3.20 10.89 18.31
N GLN A 54 3.21 10.07 19.36
CA GLN A 54 4.39 9.27 19.72
C GLN A 54 4.71 8.23 18.64
N LEU A 55 3.71 7.49 18.15
CA LEU A 55 3.89 6.53 17.05
C LEU A 55 4.41 7.20 15.77
N MET A 56 3.96 8.43 15.49
CA MET A 56 4.46 9.23 14.35
C MET A 56 5.93 9.61 14.55
N ALA A 57 6.35 9.93 15.77
CA ALA A 57 7.73 10.27 16.08
C ALA A 57 8.68 9.06 15.99
N ASP A 58 8.19 7.87 16.36
CA ASP A 58 8.98 6.64 16.39
C ASP A 58 8.99 5.88 15.06
N GLY A 59 8.07 6.22 14.14
CA GLY A 59 7.85 5.51 12.90
C GLY A 59 7.85 6.39 11.66
N ALA A 60 7.26 5.87 10.60
CA ALA A 60 7.05 6.60 9.35
C ALA A 60 5.56 6.94 9.17
N TYR A 61 5.26 8.16 8.78
CA TYR A 61 3.89 8.60 8.55
C TYR A 61 3.78 9.54 7.36
N THR A 62 2.57 9.72 6.87
CA THR A 62 2.20 10.78 5.91
C THR A 62 0.83 11.34 6.23
N LEU A 63 0.65 12.64 6.05
CA LEU A 63 -0.64 13.33 6.13
C LEU A 63 -1.21 13.69 4.74
N GLU A 64 -0.51 13.31 3.68
CA GLU A 64 -0.83 13.65 2.28
C GLU A 64 -1.43 12.49 1.48
N LYS A 65 -1.72 11.37 2.15
CA LYS A 65 -2.35 10.21 1.49
C LYS A 65 -3.74 10.58 1.00
N ARG A 66 -4.00 10.33 -0.30
CA ARG A 66 -5.33 10.53 -0.91
C ARG A 66 -6.14 9.25 -0.83
N SER A 67 -7.46 9.40 -0.72
CA SER A 67 -8.39 8.29 -0.85
C SER A 67 -8.48 7.81 -2.31
N ALA A 68 -8.87 6.53 -2.49
CA ALA A 68 -9.28 6.05 -3.79
C ALA A 68 -10.60 6.74 -4.21
N LEU A 69 -10.79 6.94 -5.51
CA LEU A 69 -11.98 7.58 -6.05
C LEU A 69 -12.93 6.55 -6.70
N PRO A 70 -14.25 6.79 -6.61
CA PRO A 70 -14.94 7.81 -5.82
C PRO A 70 -14.68 7.63 -4.32
N SER A 71 -14.50 8.74 -3.58
CA SER A 71 -14.13 8.69 -2.17
C SER A 71 -15.29 8.20 -1.31
N SER A 72 -15.27 6.92 -0.97
CA SER A 72 -16.20 6.28 -0.05
C SER A 72 -15.49 5.27 0.84
N SER A 73 -16.09 4.95 1.98
CA SER A 73 -15.53 3.95 2.89
C SER A 73 -15.45 2.57 2.21
N ALA A 74 -16.49 2.17 1.46
CA ALA A 74 -16.52 0.89 0.76
C ALA A 74 -15.29 0.69 -0.13
N ILE A 75 -15.02 1.66 -0.99
CA ILE A 75 -13.89 1.62 -1.93
C ILE A 75 -12.55 1.62 -1.20
N ASN A 76 -12.41 2.49 -0.20
CA ASN A 76 -11.13 2.63 0.50
C ASN A 76 -10.80 1.42 1.38
N TRP A 77 -11.79 0.83 2.04
CA TRP A 77 -11.59 -0.42 2.78
C TRP A 77 -11.27 -1.59 1.86
N ALA A 78 -11.99 -1.74 0.75
CA ALA A 78 -11.69 -2.75 -0.26
C ALA A 78 -10.27 -2.58 -0.82
N SER A 79 -9.91 -1.36 -1.21
CA SER A 79 -8.57 -1.06 -1.73
C SER A 79 -7.46 -1.37 -0.71
N MET A 80 -7.69 -1.09 0.57
CA MET A 80 -6.73 -1.36 1.63
C MET A 80 -6.52 -2.87 1.84
N PHE A 81 -7.60 -3.66 1.88
CA PHE A 81 -7.51 -5.11 2.09
C PHE A 81 -7.05 -5.88 0.86
N MET A 82 -7.23 -5.31 -0.32
CA MET A 82 -6.83 -5.93 -1.59
C MET A 82 -5.49 -5.40 -2.13
N GLY A 83 -4.96 -4.31 -1.54
CA GLY A 83 -3.71 -3.71 -2.01
C GLY A 83 -3.78 -3.17 -3.44
N ALA A 84 -4.98 -2.80 -3.90
CA ALA A 84 -5.24 -2.39 -5.28
C ALA A 84 -6.36 -1.33 -5.30
N GLY A 85 -6.44 -0.55 -6.36
CA GLY A 85 -7.53 0.41 -6.56
C GLY A 85 -8.78 -0.23 -7.18
N PRO A 86 -9.91 0.51 -7.21
CA PRO A 86 -11.18 0.01 -7.74
C PRO A 86 -11.12 -0.36 -9.22
N GLU A 87 -10.20 0.21 -9.98
CA GLU A 87 -9.94 -0.15 -11.38
C GLU A 87 -9.42 -1.58 -11.57
N LEU A 88 -8.92 -2.19 -10.50
CA LEU A 88 -8.43 -3.57 -10.49
C LEU A 88 -9.39 -4.52 -9.78
N HIS A 89 -9.86 -4.18 -8.59
CA HIS A 89 -10.73 -5.06 -7.80
C HIS A 89 -12.22 -4.94 -8.12
N GLY A 90 -12.66 -3.81 -8.66
CA GLY A 90 -14.04 -3.60 -9.14
C GLY A 90 -15.09 -3.31 -8.06
N TYR A 91 -14.76 -3.31 -6.77
CA TYR A 91 -15.73 -3.01 -5.70
C TYR A 91 -15.87 -1.50 -5.50
N THR A 92 -17.12 -1.02 -5.53
CA THR A 92 -17.47 0.40 -5.41
C THR A 92 -18.54 0.71 -4.38
N GLN A 93 -19.21 -0.32 -3.82
CA GLN A 93 -20.33 -0.17 -2.88
C GLN A 93 -20.23 -1.11 -1.68
N TRP A 94 -20.97 -0.78 -0.63
CA TRP A 94 -21.14 -1.65 0.52
C TRP A 94 -22.08 -2.82 0.24
N GLY A 95 -21.78 -3.97 0.85
CA GLY A 95 -22.68 -5.12 0.83
C GLY A 95 -22.69 -5.92 -0.48
N SER A 96 -21.89 -5.52 -1.45
CA SER A 96 -21.79 -6.26 -2.71
C SER A 96 -21.09 -7.59 -2.53
N LYS A 97 -21.74 -8.66 -2.96
CA LYS A 97 -21.17 -10.02 -2.96
C LYS A 97 -20.18 -10.23 -4.10
N THR A 98 -20.35 -9.47 -5.16
CA THR A 98 -19.50 -9.48 -6.36
C THR A 98 -19.11 -8.05 -6.70
N PRO A 99 -17.96 -7.82 -7.37
CA PRO A 99 -17.57 -6.49 -7.81
C PRO A 99 -18.58 -5.90 -8.79
N GLU A 100 -18.87 -4.62 -8.68
CA GLU A 100 -19.76 -3.87 -9.60
C GLU A 100 -19.10 -3.59 -10.94
N LEU A 101 -17.77 -3.45 -10.94
CA LEU A 101 -16.98 -3.29 -12.16
C LEU A 101 -16.21 -4.58 -12.45
N PRO A 102 -15.88 -4.87 -13.71
CA PRO A 102 -15.06 -6.03 -14.04
C PRO A 102 -13.72 -5.99 -13.32
N SER A 103 -13.46 -6.97 -12.46
CA SER A 103 -12.15 -7.15 -11.86
C SER A 103 -11.15 -7.67 -12.90
N ARG A 104 -9.94 -7.12 -12.91
CA ARG A 104 -8.88 -7.53 -13.85
C ARG A 104 -8.09 -8.74 -13.38
N VAL A 105 -8.07 -8.97 -12.08
CA VAL A 105 -7.35 -10.09 -11.48
C VAL A 105 -8.31 -10.85 -10.60
N LEU A 106 -8.47 -12.12 -10.87
CA LEU A 106 -9.39 -13.00 -10.14
C LEU A 106 -8.62 -14.15 -9.52
N ASN A 107 -9.00 -14.51 -8.29
CA ASN A 107 -8.55 -15.75 -7.67
C ASN A 107 -9.40 -16.94 -8.20
N GLN A 108 -9.17 -18.15 -7.67
CA GLN A 108 -9.93 -19.35 -8.00
C GLN A 108 -11.45 -19.24 -7.71
N HIS A 109 -11.88 -18.27 -6.93
CA HIS A 109 -13.30 -18.01 -6.61
C HIS A 109 -13.90 -16.89 -7.46
N GLY A 110 -13.20 -16.40 -8.45
CA GLY A 110 -13.66 -15.34 -9.35
C GLY A 110 -13.71 -13.93 -8.74
N ILE A 111 -12.98 -13.69 -7.66
CA ILE A 111 -12.87 -12.39 -6.99
C ILE A 111 -11.42 -11.94 -6.88
N PHE A 112 -11.20 -10.64 -6.73
CA PHE A 112 -9.86 -10.11 -6.48
C PHE A 112 -9.35 -10.59 -5.09
N PRO A 113 -8.11 -11.10 -4.98
CA PRO A 113 -7.61 -11.67 -3.72
C PRO A 113 -7.44 -10.59 -2.65
N THR A 114 -7.79 -10.93 -1.42
CA THR A 114 -7.57 -10.09 -0.25
C THR A 114 -6.34 -10.56 0.53
N ILE A 115 -5.79 -9.69 1.37
CA ILE A 115 -4.70 -10.05 2.28
C ILE A 115 -5.05 -11.26 3.16
N PHE A 116 -6.32 -11.40 3.57
CA PHE A 116 -6.78 -12.54 4.38
C PHE A 116 -6.71 -13.88 3.62
N GLN A 117 -6.85 -13.85 2.30
CA GLN A 117 -6.72 -15.04 1.46
C GLN A 117 -5.24 -15.39 1.20
N LEU A 118 -4.37 -14.38 1.18
CA LEU A 118 -2.94 -14.56 0.95
C LEU A 118 -2.19 -15.07 2.19
N LEU A 119 -2.76 -14.89 3.39
CA LEU A 119 -2.16 -15.28 4.66
C LEU A 119 -2.65 -16.64 5.19
N ARG A 120 -3.42 -17.37 4.41
CA ARG A 120 -3.93 -18.71 4.76
C ARG A 120 -3.01 -19.82 4.30
#